data_a3e530eef4b485ce8b4333783b15c831
#
_entry.id   a3e530eef4b485ce8b4333783b15c831
#
_cell.length_a   1.000
_cell.length_b   1.000
_cell.length_c   1.000
_cell.angle_alpha   90.00
_cell.angle_beta   90.00
_cell.angle_gamma   90.00
#
_symmetry.space_group_name_H-M   'P 1'
#
loop_
_entity.id
_entity.type
_entity.pdbx_description
1 polymer ?
#
loop_
_entity_poly.entity_id
_entity_poly.type
_entity_poly.pdbx_seq_one_letter_code
_entity_poly.pdbx_strand_id
1 'polypeptide(L)'
;MVRFLLEERGTASFRCGPTLAALSLLLVLFLPIAAGAAKRPKETIKLSAPDLLMDGGRKLTFERSFSLEREVKPKRGFWTRVVDLVAGQPDLHYLVSPYSVVTDSRGRIMVSDVAAAGVHIFDFEQQKYKFLSRRDTRKDAMLTPQCVAVDAQDNIYVTDSQSGKVFVFDANGKYRRVIGSLKGGEGFFKRPTGIAVDSAAQRIYVTDTLRNKIFVMDMQGSVLQTIGKTGTGDGEFNLPTELRLHGDDLAVVDAMNFRVQVFDRSGTFRYAIGQPGDGTGWMFRPKGIGFDSESHLYVVDGLWGLVQVFNEQGQLLYSFGGKGTGAEQFQLPTGLQIDEHDRIYVVDSFNRRVQVFHYYGLAQAADGRQQP
;
A
#
# COMPACT_ATOMS: atom_id res chain seq x y z
N MET A 1 -43.41 30.85 37.87
CA MET A 1 -43.39 32.27 38.19
C MET A 1 -42.59 32.91 37.07
N VAL A 2 -43.04 33.60 36.08
CA VAL A 2 -44.13 34.50 35.71
C VAL A 2 -44.40 34.30 34.23
N ARG A 3 -45.46 34.04 33.84
CA ARG A 3 -46.52 34.28 32.89
C ARG A 3 -46.58 35.72 32.33
N PHE A 4 -47.07 35.82 31.09
CA PHE A 4 -47.87 36.88 30.44
C PHE A 4 -47.28 37.29 29.06
N LEU A 5 -48.03 37.56 28.01
CA LEU A 5 -49.44 37.39 27.59
C LEU A 5 -49.48 37.54 26.05
N LEU A 6 -50.51 36.96 25.49
CA LEU A 6 -51.05 37.12 24.16
C LEU A 6 -51.47 38.56 23.80
N GLU A 7 -51.43 38.93 22.53
CA GLU A 7 -52.57 39.63 21.95
C GLU A 7 -52.65 39.49 20.42
N GLU A 8 -53.86 39.28 19.98
CA GLU A 8 -54.39 39.02 18.65
C GLU A 8 -54.66 40.30 17.84
N ARG A 9 -55.07 40.01 16.60
CA ARG A 9 -55.90 40.76 15.61
C ARG A 9 -55.11 41.41 14.50
N GLY A 10 -55.53 41.30 13.22
CA GLY A 10 -56.81 41.12 12.66
C GLY A 10 -56.76 40.82 11.14
N THR A 11 -57.79 40.25 10.75
CA THR A 11 -58.19 39.85 9.39
C THR A 11 -58.49 41.03 8.45
N ALA A 12 -58.04 40.93 7.17
CA ALA A 12 -58.73 41.62 6.09
C ALA A 12 -58.69 40.78 4.81
N SER A 13 -59.81 40.28 4.42
CA SER A 13 -60.11 39.64 3.15
C SER A 13 -60.27 40.66 2.04
N PHE A 14 -59.60 40.46 0.92
CA PHE A 14 -60.05 41.06 -0.38
C PHE A 14 -60.05 39.97 -1.47
N ARG A 15 -61.25 39.72 -1.96
CA ARG A 15 -61.50 39.03 -3.22
C ARG A 15 -61.34 40.01 -4.37
N CYS A 16 -60.65 39.61 -5.44
CA CYS A 16 -61.08 39.95 -6.83
C CYS A 16 -60.26 39.16 -7.86
N GLY A 17 -60.83 38.58 -8.69
CA GLY A 17 -61.05 38.00 -9.97
C GLY A 17 -59.86 37.89 -10.98
N PRO A 18 -60.02 37.03 -12.01
CA PRO A 18 -58.93 36.60 -12.85
C PRO A 18 -58.70 37.53 -14.04
N THR A 19 -57.45 37.98 -14.24
CA THR A 19 -57.04 38.56 -15.53
C THR A 19 -55.85 37.77 -16.05
N LEU A 20 -56.05 37.21 -17.25
CA LEU A 20 -54.98 36.71 -18.12
C LEU A 20 -53.93 37.80 -18.33
N ALA A 21 -52.69 37.52 -17.97
CA ALA A 21 -51.56 38.30 -18.41
C ALA A 21 -50.53 37.38 -19.05
N ALA A 22 -50.22 37.72 -20.30
CA ALA A 22 -49.30 37.01 -21.19
C ALA A 22 -47.89 36.90 -20.61
N LEU A 23 -47.33 35.70 -20.67
CA LEU A 23 -45.92 35.43 -20.32
C LEU A 23 -45.04 35.94 -21.47
N SER A 24 -44.55 37.17 -21.38
CA SER A 24 -43.49 37.68 -22.24
C SER A 24 -42.18 37.09 -21.78
N LEU A 25 -41.64 36.13 -22.52
CA LEU A 25 -40.31 35.55 -22.31
C LEU A 25 -39.28 36.59 -22.72
N LEU A 26 -38.74 37.34 -21.75
CA LEU A 26 -37.59 38.24 -21.98
C LEU A 26 -36.34 37.41 -21.99
N LEU A 27 -35.87 37.02 -23.19
CA LEU A 27 -34.58 36.37 -23.41
C LEU A 27 -33.50 37.46 -23.26
N VAL A 28 -32.98 37.60 -22.04
CA VAL A 28 -31.79 38.44 -21.80
C VAL A 28 -30.58 37.67 -22.28
N LEU A 29 -30.12 38.01 -23.47
CA LEU A 29 -28.80 37.59 -23.99
C LEU A 29 -27.68 38.21 -23.13
N PHE A 30 -27.26 37.48 -22.09
CA PHE A 30 -25.97 37.75 -21.48
C PHE A 30 -24.87 37.25 -22.41
N LEU A 31 -24.29 38.16 -23.19
CA LEU A 31 -22.98 37.96 -23.80
C LEU A 31 -21.95 37.89 -22.67
N PRO A 32 -21.26 36.75 -22.44
CA PRO A 32 -20.14 36.76 -21.52
C PRO A 32 -19.00 37.53 -22.18
N ILE A 33 -18.64 38.68 -21.59
CA ILE A 33 -17.35 39.33 -21.85
C ILE A 33 -16.29 38.28 -21.44
N ALA A 34 -15.73 37.65 -22.44
CA ALA A 34 -14.61 36.74 -22.26
C ALA A 34 -13.40 37.53 -21.80
N ALA A 35 -13.31 37.79 -20.49
CA ALA A 35 -12.03 38.08 -19.86
C ALA A 35 -11.18 36.83 -20.00
N GLY A 36 -10.30 36.82 -20.98
CA GLY A 36 -9.32 35.76 -21.22
C GLY A 36 -8.36 35.64 -20.04
N ALA A 37 -8.81 34.98 -18.97
CA ALA A 37 -7.89 34.38 -18.03
C ALA A 37 -7.26 33.21 -18.76
N ALA A 38 -6.11 33.43 -19.37
CA ALA A 38 -5.24 32.37 -19.86
C ALA A 38 -5.03 31.37 -18.70
N LYS A 39 -5.74 30.25 -18.76
CA LYS A 39 -5.43 29.12 -17.89
C LYS A 39 -3.98 28.74 -18.19
N ARG A 40 -3.08 29.12 -17.29
CA ARG A 40 -1.75 28.53 -17.28
C ARG A 40 -1.97 27.04 -17.28
N PRO A 41 -1.39 26.28 -18.22
CA PRO A 41 -1.42 24.83 -18.14
C PRO A 41 -0.82 24.51 -16.76
N LYS A 42 -1.54 23.72 -15.94
CA LYS A 42 -0.92 23.06 -14.81
C LYS A 42 0.09 22.12 -15.43
N GLU A 43 1.35 22.55 -15.49
CA GLU A 43 2.45 21.62 -15.72
C GLU A 43 2.33 20.55 -14.63
N THR A 44 1.98 19.38 -15.05
CA THR A 44 2.15 18.17 -14.23
C THR A 44 3.65 18.03 -14.10
N ILE A 45 4.21 18.41 -12.95
CA ILE A 45 5.63 18.23 -12.67
C ILE A 45 5.87 16.74 -12.81
N LYS A 46 6.50 16.35 -13.92
CA LYS A 46 6.89 14.98 -14.15
C LYS A 46 8.08 14.74 -13.23
N LEU A 47 7.86 14.02 -12.13
CA LEU A 47 8.95 13.61 -11.25
C LEU A 47 9.95 12.82 -12.09
N SER A 48 11.21 13.15 -12.03
CA SER A 48 12.31 12.44 -12.67
C SER A 48 13.51 12.45 -11.72
N ALA A 49 14.31 11.41 -11.80
CA ALA A 49 15.56 11.30 -11.09
C ALA A 49 16.61 10.76 -12.08
N PRO A 50 17.90 11.05 -11.87
CA PRO A 50 18.96 10.45 -12.67
C PRO A 50 19.07 8.96 -12.41
N ASP A 51 19.49 8.20 -13.41
CA ASP A 51 19.81 6.78 -13.23
C ASP A 51 20.98 6.61 -12.26
N LEU A 52 20.86 5.68 -11.33
CA LEU A 52 21.99 5.25 -10.49
C LEU A 52 22.77 4.16 -11.24
N LEU A 53 23.95 4.52 -11.72
CA LEU A 53 24.87 3.59 -12.40
C LEU A 53 25.77 2.93 -11.38
N MET A 54 25.95 1.62 -11.50
CA MET A 54 26.73 0.79 -10.58
C MET A 54 27.75 -0.05 -11.34
N ASP A 55 28.69 -0.64 -10.63
CA ASP A 55 29.73 -1.49 -11.20
C ASP A 55 29.15 -2.68 -11.99
N GLY A 56 29.86 -3.08 -13.03
CA GLY A 56 29.46 -4.18 -13.92
C GLY A 56 28.32 -3.84 -14.89
N GLY A 57 27.95 -2.55 -15.04
CA GLY A 57 26.89 -2.10 -15.91
C GLY A 57 25.50 -2.24 -15.32
N ARG A 58 25.39 -2.57 -14.04
CA ARG A 58 24.11 -2.53 -13.30
C ARG A 58 23.56 -1.13 -13.24
N LYS A 59 22.25 -1.02 -13.23
CA LYS A 59 21.56 0.27 -13.22
C LYS A 59 20.26 0.20 -12.41
N LEU A 60 19.96 1.26 -11.67
CA LEU A 60 18.66 1.48 -11.06
C LEU A 60 18.03 2.74 -11.66
N THR A 61 16.80 2.62 -12.14
CA THR A 61 16.07 3.71 -12.81
C THR A 61 14.76 3.98 -12.08
N PHE A 62 14.43 5.25 -11.84
CA PHE A 62 13.09 5.63 -11.41
C PHE A 62 12.11 5.57 -12.59
N GLU A 63 11.07 4.74 -12.51
CA GLU A 63 10.06 4.63 -13.56
C GLU A 63 8.90 5.62 -13.38
N ARG A 64 8.29 5.61 -12.20
CA ARG A 64 7.10 6.42 -11.90
C ARG A 64 6.75 6.45 -10.42
N SER A 65 5.78 7.30 -10.07
CA SER A 65 5.05 7.22 -8.81
C SER A 65 3.54 7.29 -9.07
N PHE A 66 2.74 6.74 -8.15
CA PHE A 66 1.29 6.82 -8.22
C PHE A 66 0.65 6.87 -6.83
N SER A 67 -0.53 7.47 -6.76
CA SER A 67 -1.27 7.70 -5.52
C SER A 67 -2.79 7.64 -5.68
N LEU A 68 -3.30 7.73 -6.92
CA LEU A 68 -4.71 7.95 -7.22
C LEU A 68 -5.27 6.89 -8.18
N GLU A 69 -6.55 6.53 -7.99
CA GLU A 69 -7.25 5.65 -8.93
C GLU A 69 -7.30 6.20 -10.37
N ARG A 70 -7.28 7.53 -10.53
CA ARG A 70 -7.31 8.19 -11.86
C ARG A 70 -6.04 7.96 -12.67
N GLU A 71 -4.94 7.63 -12.04
CA GLU A 71 -3.68 7.37 -12.74
C GLU A 71 -3.71 6.05 -13.50
N VAL A 72 -4.61 5.16 -13.11
CA VAL A 72 -4.85 3.87 -13.76
C VAL A 72 -5.97 3.92 -14.77
N LYS A 73 -7.06 4.66 -14.44
CA LYS A 73 -8.25 4.73 -15.29
C LYS A 73 -8.01 5.60 -16.52
N PRO A 74 -8.57 5.23 -17.69
CA PRO A 74 -8.46 6.04 -18.90
C PRO A 74 -9.03 7.44 -18.68
N LYS A 75 -8.49 8.42 -19.41
CA LYS A 75 -9.00 9.80 -19.38
C LYS A 75 -10.49 9.79 -19.72
N ARG A 76 -11.31 10.38 -18.85
CA ARG A 76 -12.77 10.44 -19.02
C ARG A 76 -13.14 11.20 -20.29
N GLY A 77 -14.00 10.62 -21.11
CA GLY A 77 -14.52 11.22 -22.33
C GLY A 77 -15.36 12.47 -22.04
N PHE A 78 -15.66 13.24 -23.09
CA PHE A 78 -16.43 14.47 -22.99
C PHE A 78 -17.80 14.26 -22.31
N TRP A 79 -18.54 13.24 -22.70
CA TRP A 79 -19.87 12.93 -22.15
C TRP A 79 -19.85 12.55 -20.67
N THR A 80 -18.83 11.84 -20.23
CA THR A 80 -18.66 11.51 -18.80
C THR A 80 -18.44 12.77 -17.97
N ARG A 81 -17.72 13.76 -18.50
CA ARG A 81 -17.54 15.06 -17.83
C ARG A 81 -18.84 15.87 -17.72
N VAL A 82 -19.70 15.78 -18.73
CA VAL A 82 -21.03 16.42 -18.69
C VAL A 82 -21.92 15.76 -17.64
N VAL A 83 -21.90 14.43 -17.54
CA VAL A 83 -22.64 13.70 -16.49
C VAL A 83 -22.10 14.05 -15.10
N ASP A 84 -20.78 14.10 -14.92
CA ASP A 84 -20.15 14.49 -13.66
C ASP A 84 -20.51 15.91 -13.21
N LEU A 85 -20.78 16.81 -14.16
CA LEU A 85 -21.19 18.19 -13.87
C LEU A 85 -22.63 18.24 -13.30
N VAL A 86 -23.49 17.34 -13.75
CA VAL A 86 -24.93 17.30 -13.37
C VAL A 86 -25.17 16.41 -12.14
N ALA A 87 -24.50 15.27 -12.09
CA ALA A 87 -24.69 14.25 -11.05
C ALA A 87 -23.69 14.35 -9.87
N GLY A 88 -22.74 15.29 -9.96
CA GLY A 88 -21.60 15.36 -9.02
C GLY A 88 -20.46 14.43 -9.42
N GLN A 89 -19.24 14.78 -9.02
CA GLN A 89 -18.09 13.90 -9.23
C GLN A 89 -18.14 12.74 -8.22
N PRO A 90 -17.95 11.49 -8.65
CA PRO A 90 -17.83 10.40 -7.70
C PRO A 90 -16.59 10.59 -6.81
N ASP A 91 -16.69 10.12 -5.57
CA ASP A 91 -15.57 10.11 -4.64
C ASP A 91 -14.37 9.38 -5.26
N LEU A 92 -13.23 10.05 -5.24
CA LEU A 92 -11.99 9.50 -5.75
C LEU A 92 -11.25 8.78 -4.65
N HIS A 93 -10.84 7.56 -4.93
CA HIS A 93 -9.95 6.85 -4.05
C HIS A 93 -8.51 7.29 -4.28
N TYR A 94 -7.83 7.58 -3.17
CA TYR A 94 -6.42 7.92 -3.12
C TYR A 94 -5.77 7.25 -1.91
N LEU A 95 -4.47 7.08 -1.96
CA LEU A 95 -3.71 6.54 -0.84
C LEU A 95 -3.71 7.57 0.31
N VAL A 96 -4.13 7.14 1.49
CA VAL A 96 -4.22 7.99 2.70
C VAL A 96 -3.07 7.71 3.66
N SER A 97 -2.88 6.44 4.01
CA SER A 97 -1.79 5.94 4.85
C SER A 97 -1.37 4.56 4.34
N PRO A 98 -0.78 4.49 3.14
CA PRO A 98 -0.36 3.21 2.57
C PRO A 98 0.75 2.59 3.41
N TYR A 99 0.74 1.26 3.54
CA TYR A 99 1.66 0.55 4.42
C TYR A 99 2.47 -0.54 3.73
N SER A 100 1.83 -1.45 3.02
CA SER A 100 2.47 -2.58 2.33
C SER A 100 2.06 -2.62 0.87
N VAL A 101 2.92 -3.16 0.03
CA VAL A 101 2.67 -3.35 -1.39
C VAL A 101 3.03 -4.78 -1.80
N VAL A 102 2.26 -5.35 -2.73
CA VAL A 102 2.55 -6.62 -3.38
C VAL A 102 2.03 -6.60 -4.82
N THR A 103 2.68 -7.34 -5.69
CA THR A 103 2.22 -7.60 -7.05
C THR A 103 1.72 -9.03 -7.18
N ASP A 104 0.78 -9.29 -8.08
CA ASP A 104 0.32 -10.64 -8.41
C ASP A 104 0.83 -11.08 -9.81
N SER A 105 0.50 -12.30 -10.20
CA SER A 105 0.92 -12.90 -11.49
C SER A 105 0.42 -12.14 -12.71
N ARG A 106 -0.58 -11.27 -12.54
CA ARG A 106 -1.17 -10.41 -13.58
C ARG A 106 -0.57 -9.00 -13.60
N GLY A 107 0.47 -8.74 -12.81
CA GLY A 107 1.08 -7.41 -12.69
C GLY A 107 0.20 -6.36 -12.00
N ARG A 108 -0.89 -6.77 -11.30
CA ARG A 108 -1.70 -5.85 -10.52
C ARG A 108 -0.97 -5.50 -9.24
N ILE A 109 -0.99 -4.23 -8.88
CA ILE A 109 -0.31 -3.72 -7.69
C ILE A 109 -1.35 -3.54 -6.58
N MET A 110 -1.16 -4.22 -5.47
CA MET A 110 -2.03 -4.16 -4.30
C MET A 110 -1.33 -3.39 -3.20
N VAL A 111 -2.02 -2.38 -2.66
CA VAL A 111 -1.48 -1.52 -1.60
C VAL A 111 -2.45 -1.53 -0.42
N SER A 112 -2.00 -2.00 0.73
CA SER A 112 -2.79 -1.85 1.95
C SER A 112 -2.77 -0.41 2.42
N ASP A 113 -3.91 0.08 2.87
CA ASP A 113 -4.05 1.43 3.39
C ASP A 113 -4.73 1.40 4.75
N VAL A 114 -3.94 1.70 5.77
CA VAL A 114 -4.34 1.60 7.17
C VAL A 114 -5.47 2.59 7.48
N ALA A 115 -5.37 3.83 7.04
CA ALA A 115 -6.37 4.85 7.32
C ALA A 115 -7.64 4.69 6.45
N ALA A 116 -7.49 4.20 5.22
CA ALA A 116 -8.62 3.86 4.37
C ALA A 116 -9.35 2.57 4.82
N ALA A 117 -8.72 1.77 5.71
CA ALA A 117 -9.18 0.46 6.18
C ALA A 117 -9.50 -0.48 5.01
N GLY A 118 -8.57 -0.62 4.07
CA GLY A 118 -8.76 -1.42 2.88
C GLY A 118 -7.48 -1.67 2.09
N VAL A 119 -7.64 -2.30 0.94
CA VAL A 119 -6.56 -2.57 0.00
C VAL A 119 -6.94 -1.99 -1.36
N HIS A 120 -6.08 -1.14 -1.90
CA HIS A 120 -6.18 -0.62 -3.25
C HIS A 120 -5.56 -1.61 -4.23
N ILE A 121 -6.25 -1.90 -5.33
CA ILE A 121 -5.74 -2.71 -6.43
C ILE A 121 -5.66 -1.84 -7.68
N PHE A 122 -4.45 -1.62 -8.15
CA PHE A 122 -4.14 -0.85 -9.36
C PHE A 122 -3.73 -1.82 -10.48
N ASP A 123 -4.49 -1.84 -11.56
CA ASP A 123 -4.21 -2.62 -12.76
C ASP A 123 -3.92 -1.64 -13.89
N PHE A 124 -2.64 -1.35 -14.10
CA PHE A 124 -2.21 -0.39 -15.12
C PHE A 124 -2.32 -0.97 -16.53
N GLU A 125 -2.26 -2.27 -16.68
CA GLU A 125 -2.36 -2.94 -17.96
C GLU A 125 -3.79 -2.94 -18.49
N GLN A 126 -4.74 -3.35 -17.64
CA GLN A 126 -6.16 -3.34 -18.00
C GLN A 126 -6.86 -2.01 -17.70
N GLN A 127 -6.14 -1.02 -17.17
CA GLN A 127 -6.66 0.28 -16.78
C GLN A 127 -7.85 0.18 -15.81
N LYS A 128 -7.74 -0.72 -14.83
CA LYS A 128 -8.77 -0.98 -13.83
C LYS A 128 -8.27 -0.64 -12.43
N TYR A 129 -9.20 -0.19 -11.62
CA TYR A 129 -8.97 0.03 -10.20
C TYR A 129 -10.07 -0.65 -9.39
N LYS A 130 -9.70 -1.22 -8.26
CA LYS A 130 -10.62 -1.79 -7.28
C LYS A 130 -10.15 -1.47 -5.87
N PHE A 131 -11.12 -1.22 -4.98
CA PHE A 131 -10.85 -1.07 -3.55
C PHE A 131 -11.51 -2.22 -2.79
N LEU A 132 -10.71 -2.95 -2.01
CA LEU A 132 -11.18 -4.01 -1.14
C LEU A 132 -11.34 -3.45 0.27
N SER A 133 -12.56 -3.49 0.80
CA SER A 133 -12.84 -3.17 2.19
C SER A 133 -13.90 -4.12 2.73
N ARG A 134 -13.96 -4.25 4.04
CA ARG A 134 -14.99 -5.05 4.71
C ARG A 134 -15.41 -4.34 6.00
N ARG A 135 -16.21 -3.28 5.84
CA ARG A 135 -16.67 -2.45 6.97
C ARG A 135 -18.04 -2.88 7.51
N ASP A 136 -18.84 -3.58 6.71
CA ASP A 136 -20.28 -3.75 6.97
C ASP A 136 -20.65 -4.96 7.85
N THR A 137 -19.67 -5.67 8.38
CA THR A 137 -19.96 -6.86 9.20
C THR A 137 -19.51 -6.66 10.64
N ARG A 138 -20.43 -6.83 11.58
CA ARG A 138 -20.17 -6.65 13.02
C ARG A 138 -19.08 -7.58 13.58
N LYS A 139 -18.86 -8.75 12.96
CA LYS A 139 -17.91 -9.78 13.47
C LYS A 139 -16.57 -9.83 12.76
N ASP A 140 -16.53 -9.45 11.48
CA ASP A 140 -15.35 -9.61 10.63
C ASP A 140 -15.08 -8.34 9.82
N ALA A 141 -15.06 -7.18 10.48
CA ALA A 141 -14.66 -5.93 9.85
C ALA A 141 -13.13 -5.88 9.73
N MET A 142 -12.64 -5.47 8.56
CA MET A 142 -11.25 -5.08 8.35
C MET A 142 -11.09 -3.64 8.83
N LEU A 143 -10.22 -3.41 9.81
CA LEU A 143 -10.12 -2.16 10.55
C LEU A 143 -8.78 -1.46 10.31
N THR A 144 -7.68 -2.23 10.35
CA THR A 144 -6.32 -1.72 10.27
C THR A 144 -5.45 -2.70 9.48
N PRO A 145 -5.68 -2.80 8.15
CA PRO A 145 -4.90 -3.70 7.30
C PRO A 145 -3.42 -3.31 7.31
N GLN A 146 -2.55 -4.29 7.51
CA GLN A 146 -1.11 -4.09 7.54
C GLN A 146 -0.49 -4.63 6.25
N CYS A 147 -0.06 -5.87 6.23
CA CYS A 147 0.57 -6.47 5.07
C CYS A 147 -0.40 -7.25 4.20
N VAL A 148 -0.05 -7.30 2.92
CA VAL A 148 -0.75 -8.07 1.88
C VAL A 148 0.21 -9.12 1.35
N ALA A 149 -0.29 -10.32 1.11
CA ALA A 149 0.40 -11.37 0.36
C ALA A 149 -0.55 -11.99 -0.66
N VAL A 150 0.00 -12.62 -1.68
CA VAL A 150 -0.75 -13.39 -2.67
C VAL A 150 -0.22 -14.81 -2.74
N ASP A 151 -1.09 -15.78 -3.04
CA ASP A 151 -0.68 -17.14 -3.36
C ASP A 151 -0.53 -17.35 -4.88
N ALA A 152 -0.10 -18.54 -5.30
CA ALA A 152 0.10 -18.87 -6.71
C ALA A 152 -1.21 -18.86 -7.54
N GLN A 153 -2.38 -18.78 -6.92
CA GLN A 153 -3.67 -18.62 -7.56
C GLN A 153 -4.18 -17.18 -7.49
N ASP A 154 -3.33 -16.22 -7.11
CA ASP A 154 -3.64 -14.81 -6.89
C ASP A 154 -4.71 -14.55 -5.80
N ASN A 155 -4.95 -15.51 -4.90
CA ASN A 155 -5.76 -15.19 -3.73
C ASN A 155 -5.00 -14.21 -2.83
N ILE A 156 -5.75 -13.27 -2.26
CA ILE A 156 -5.20 -12.13 -1.53
C ILE A 156 -5.38 -12.37 -0.04
N TYR A 157 -4.31 -12.29 0.72
CA TYR A 157 -4.27 -12.44 2.17
C TYR A 157 -3.88 -11.12 2.80
N VAL A 158 -4.67 -10.62 3.75
CA VAL A 158 -4.47 -9.32 4.38
C VAL A 158 -4.45 -9.49 5.89
N THR A 159 -3.34 -9.17 6.54
CA THR A 159 -3.29 -9.09 8.00
C THR A 159 -3.99 -7.84 8.48
N ASP A 160 -4.78 -7.95 9.54
CA ASP A 160 -5.42 -6.81 10.19
C ASP A 160 -5.03 -6.76 11.66
N SER A 161 -4.24 -5.76 12.00
CA SER A 161 -3.62 -5.66 13.31
C SER A 161 -4.59 -5.34 14.45
N GLN A 162 -5.70 -4.67 14.15
CA GLN A 162 -6.68 -4.30 15.15
C GLN A 162 -7.69 -5.43 15.40
N SER A 163 -8.15 -6.09 14.35
CA SER A 163 -9.06 -7.24 14.49
C SER A 163 -8.34 -8.53 14.92
N GLY A 164 -7.00 -8.59 14.81
CA GLY A 164 -6.21 -9.76 15.16
C GLY A 164 -6.43 -10.95 14.22
N LYS A 165 -6.69 -10.70 12.94
CA LYS A 165 -7.11 -11.69 11.94
C LYS A 165 -6.37 -11.54 10.62
N VAL A 166 -6.53 -12.56 9.76
CA VAL A 166 -6.11 -12.49 8.35
C VAL A 166 -7.34 -12.65 7.47
N PHE A 167 -7.59 -11.67 6.62
CA PHE A 167 -8.69 -11.68 5.65
C PHE A 167 -8.23 -12.32 4.34
N VAL A 168 -9.05 -13.20 3.78
CA VAL A 168 -8.76 -13.89 2.52
C VAL A 168 -9.79 -13.55 1.47
N PHE A 169 -9.30 -13.07 0.32
CA PHE A 169 -10.11 -12.78 -0.87
C PHE A 169 -9.62 -13.64 -2.02
N ASP A 170 -10.48 -13.92 -2.98
CA ASP A 170 -10.05 -14.56 -4.23
C ASP A 170 -9.29 -13.59 -5.14
N ALA A 171 -8.76 -14.12 -6.24
CA ALA A 171 -8.05 -13.38 -7.28
C ALA A 171 -8.85 -12.21 -7.88
N ASN A 172 -10.16 -12.22 -7.78
CA ASN A 172 -11.04 -11.14 -8.23
C ASN A 172 -11.38 -10.16 -7.10
N GLY A 173 -10.81 -10.38 -5.89
CA GLY A 173 -11.07 -9.56 -4.70
C GLY A 173 -12.47 -9.76 -4.11
N LYS A 174 -13.06 -10.94 -4.27
CA LYS A 174 -14.27 -11.35 -3.55
C LYS A 174 -13.86 -11.99 -2.23
N TYR A 175 -14.43 -11.52 -1.14
CA TYR A 175 -14.19 -12.11 0.18
C TYR A 175 -14.51 -13.61 0.20
N ARG A 176 -13.61 -14.39 0.78
CA ARG A 176 -13.74 -15.84 0.93
C ARG A 176 -13.93 -16.25 2.38
N ARG A 177 -13.01 -15.85 3.25
CA ARG A 177 -12.99 -16.24 4.66
C ARG A 177 -12.05 -15.36 5.48
N VAL A 178 -12.05 -15.60 6.78
CA VAL A 178 -11.07 -15.05 7.71
C VAL A 178 -10.33 -16.20 8.39
N ILE A 179 -9.03 -16.00 8.68
CA ILE A 179 -8.19 -16.91 9.47
C ILE A 179 -7.96 -16.23 10.83
N GLY A 180 -7.95 -17.04 11.90
CA GLY A 180 -7.72 -16.54 13.24
C GLY A 180 -8.96 -15.90 13.89
N SER A 181 -10.18 -16.30 13.52
CA SER A 181 -11.39 -15.93 14.24
C SER A 181 -11.69 -16.95 15.32
N LEU A 182 -11.78 -16.50 16.57
CA LEU A 182 -12.14 -17.32 17.74
C LEU A 182 -13.66 -17.36 17.94
N LYS A 183 -14.12 -18.26 18.84
CA LYS A 183 -15.51 -18.28 19.30
C LYS A 183 -15.84 -16.91 19.91
N GLY A 184 -16.91 -16.27 19.46
CA GLY A 184 -17.25 -14.90 19.89
C GLY A 184 -16.82 -13.80 18.91
N GLY A 185 -15.97 -14.13 17.92
CA GLY A 185 -15.55 -13.18 16.88
C GLY A 185 -14.27 -12.43 17.22
N GLU A 186 -13.62 -12.74 18.33
CA GLU A 186 -12.30 -12.19 18.69
C GLU A 186 -11.20 -12.70 17.74
N GLY A 187 -10.11 -11.93 17.62
CA GLY A 187 -8.93 -12.32 16.83
C GLY A 187 -8.00 -13.26 17.60
N PHE A 188 -7.44 -14.25 16.90
CA PHE A 188 -6.42 -15.13 17.44
C PHE A 188 -5.10 -14.41 17.70
N PHE A 189 -4.68 -13.54 16.77
CA PHE A 189 -3.43 -12.81 16.87
C PHE A 189 -3.57 -11.60 17.80
N LYS A 190 -2.49 -11.21 18.47
CA LYS A 190 -2.46 -9.94 19.23
C LYS A 190 -2.25 -8.73 18.34
N ARG A 191 -1.31 -8.83 17.40
CA ARG A 191 -1.01 -7.79 16.43
C ARG A 191 -0.35 -8.41 15.19
N PRO A 192 -1.12 -9.02 14.29
CA PRO A 192 -0.56 -9.56 13.06
C PRO A 192 -0.10 -8.40 12.16
N THR A 193 1.11 -8.51 11.63
CA THR A 193 1.69 -7.51 10.73
C THR A 193 2.14 -8.15 9.43
N GLY A 194 3.33 -8.74 9.38
CA GLY A 194 3.85 -9.41 8.18
C GLY A 194 3.08 -10.68 7.83
N ILE A 195 3.01 -10.99 6.54
CA ILE A 195 2.42 -12.22 6.03
C ILE A 195 3.14 -12.66 4.75
N ALA A 196 3.39 -13.96 4.63
CA ALA A 196 3.80 -14.60 3.39
C ALA A 196 3.08 -15.93 3.21
N VAL A 197 2.89 -16.33 1.95
CA VAL A 197 2.22 -17.58 1.58
C VAL A 197 3.17 -18.42 0.76
N ASP A 198 3.44 -19.63 1.24
CA ASP A 198 4.13 -20.69 0.51
C ASP A 198 3.11 -21.60 -0.14
N SER A 199 2.82 -21.35 -1.40
CA SER A 199 1.83 -22.13 -2.14
C SER A 199 2.30 -23.57 -2.39
N ALA A 200 3.59 -23.80 -2.53
CA ALA A 200 4.15 -25.12 -2.76
C ALA A 200 4.06 -25.99 -1.50
N ALA A 201 4.45 -25.44 -0.35
CA ALA A 201 4.38 -26.13 0.93
C ALA A 201 2.98 -26.05 1.59
N GLN A 202 2.02 -25.32 1.00
CA GLN A 202 0.69 -25.07 1.54
C GLN A 202 0.74 -24.49 2.96
N ARG A 203 1.56 -23.45 3.15
CA ARG A 203 1.80 -22.80 4.45
C ARG A 203 1.60 -21.30 4.38
N ILE A 204 1.13 -20.74 5.48
CA ILE A 204 1.00 -19.30 5.71
C ILE A 204 1.89 -18.95 6.90
N TYR A 205 2.74 -17.96 6.73
CA TYR A 205 3.59 -17.38 7.78
C TYR A 205 3.02 -16.04 8.19
N VAL A 206 2.74 -15.85 9.48
CA VAL A 206 2.20 -14.60 10.01
C VAL A 206 3.04 -14.12 11.19
N THR A 207 3.58 -12.92 11.09
CA THR A 207 4.26 -12.26 12.20
C THR A 207 3.24 -11.71 13.19
N ASP A 208 3.29 -12.15 14.45
CA ASP A 208 2.56 -11.51 15.56
C ASP A 208 3.51 -10.63 16.35
N THR A 209 3.55 -9.35 16.02
CA THR A 209 4.50 -8.37 16.57
C THR A 209 4.49 -8.34 18.10
N LEU A 210 3.32 -8.33 18.74
CA LEU A 210 3.21 -8.24 20.19
C LEU A 210 3.47 -9.56 20.91
N ARG A 211 3.51 -10.69 20.21
CA ARG A 211 3.93 -11.97 20.75
C ARG A 211 5.39 -12.29 20.49
N ASN A 212 6.09 -11.45 19.70
CA ASN A 212 7.47 -11.68 19.26
C ASN A 212 7.66 -13.08 18.63
N LYS A 213 6.71 -13.45 17.75
CA LYS A 213 6.67 -14.79 17.12
C LYS A 213 6.16 -14.70 15.69
N ILE A 214 6.54 -15.71 14.93
CA ILE A 214 5.92 -16.02 13.65
C ILE A 214 5.09 -17.28 13.84
N PHE A 215 3.84 -17.25 13.43
CA PHE A 215 2.98 -18.41 13.35
C PHE A 215 3.07 -19.00 11.95
N VAL A 216 3.42 -20.27 11.85
CA VAL A 216 3.35 -21.06 10.62
C VAL A 216 2.06 -21.85 10.67
N MET A 217 1.19 -21.65 9.70
CA MET A 217 -0.15 -22.25 9.65
C MET A 217 -0.35 -23.02 8.35
N ASP A 218 -1.27 -23.96 8.36
CA ASP A 218 -1.82 -24.53 7.13
C ASP A 218 -2.73 -23.52 6.41
N MET A 219 -3.16 -23.86 5.20
CA MET A 219 -4.05 -22.98 4.42
C MET A 219 -5.42 -22.80 5.08
N GLN A 220 -5.81 -23.65 6.05
CA GLN A 220 -7.05 -23.55 6.80
C GLN A 220 -6.92 -22.65 8.04
N GLY A 221 -5.69 -22.32 8.44
CA GLY A 221 -5.38 -21.48 9.58
C GLY A 221 -5.11 -22.23 10.88
N SER A 222 -4.87 -23.56 10.80
CA SER A 222 -4.41 -24.34 11.94
C SER A 222 -2.91 -24.09 12.15
N VAL A 223 -2.51 -23.83 13.39
CA VAL A 223 -1.10 -23.59 13.72
C VAL A 223 -0.33 -24.90 13.64
N LEU A 224 0.68 -24.94 12.78
CA LEU A 224 1.60 -26.06 12.61
C LEU A 224 2.84 -25.91 13.49
N GLN A 225 3.35 -24.67 13.60
CA GLN A 225 4.61 -24.35 14.25
C GLN A 225 4.63 -22.88 14.66
N THR A 226 5.53 -22.55 15.60
CA THR A 226 5.91 -21.15 15.89
C THR A 226 7.42 -20.98 15.82
N ILE A 227 7.87 -19.85 15.26
CA ILE A 227 9.28 -19.48 15.17
C ILE A 227 9.51 -18.25 16.04
N GLY A 228 10.58 -18.28 16.83
CA GLY A 228 11.02 -17.17 17.64
C GLY A 228 10.41 -17.09 19.04
N LYS A 229 11.04 -16.28 19.84
CA LYS A 229 10.66 -15.87 21.21
C LYS A 229 11.18 -14.45 21.46
N THR A 230 10.75 -13.84 22.55
CA THR A 230 11.22 -12.50 22.95
C THR A 230 12.69 -12.51 23.31
N GLY A 231 13.46 -11.59 22.76
CA GLY A 231 14.88 -11.38 23.09
C GLY A 231 15.68 -10.67 22.01
N THR A 232 17.00 -10.70 22.14
CA THR A 232 17.98 -10.04 21.25
C THR A 232 18.96 -10.98 20.58
N GLY A 233 18.98 -12.26 21.02
CA GLY A 233 19.84 -13.30 20.47
C GLY A 233 19.38 -13.80 19.10
N ASP A 234 20.11 -14.75 18.55
CA ASP A 234 19.78 -15.41 17.30
C ASP A 234 18.46 -16.23 17.44
N GLY A 235 17.54 -16.02 16.50
CA GLY A 235 16.20 -16.59 16.56
C GLY A 235 15.28 -15.97 17.60
N GLU A 236 15.72 -14.92 18.31
CA GLU A 236 14.88 -14.14 19.22
C GLU A 236 14.44 -12.84 18.56
N PHE A 237 13.26 -12.34 18.92
CA PHE A 237 12.67 -11.14 18.31
C PHE A 237 12.32 -10.04 19.33
N ASN A 238 12.40 -8.82 18.86
CA ASN A 238 11.86 -7.65 19.53
C ASN A 238 11.00 -6.84 18.55
N LEU A 239 9.70 -7.00 18.66
CA LEU A 239 8.67 -6.43 17.78
C LEU A 239 8.94 -6.72 16.28
N PRO A 240 9.01 -8.01 15.85
CA PRO A 240 9.16 -8.34 14.45
C PRO A 240 7.96 -7.83 13.64
N THR A 241 8.19 -7.43 12.39
CA THR A 241 7.14 -6.79 11.56
C THR A 241 6.94 -7.49 10.23
N GLU A 242 7.74 -7.16 9.23
CA GLU A 242 7.65 -7.69 7.87
C GLU A 242 8.34 -9.05 7.77
N LEU A 243 7.89 -9.88 6.84
CA LEU A 243 8.59 -11.10 6.48
C LEU A 243 8.43 -11.40 4.98
N ARG A 244 9.44 -12.06 4.39
CA ARG A 244 9.45 -12.47 2.98
C ARG A 244 10.05 -13.86 2.83
N LEU A 245 9.51 -14.59 1.87
CA LEU A 245 10.08 -15.85 1.40
C LEU A 245 10.92 -15.59 0.15
N HIS A 246 12.13 -16.12 0.10
CA HIS A 246 13.00 -16.09 -1.07
C HIS A 246 13.79 -17.40 -1.16
N GLY A 247 13.65 -18.13 -2.27
CA GLY A 247 14.23 -19.48 -2.37
C GLY A 247 13.84 -20.32 -1.16
N ASP A 248 14.80 -20.87 -0.41
CA ASP A 248 14.59 -21.63 0.82
C ASP A 248 14.61 -20.77 2.08
N ASP A 249 14.72 -19.48 1.95
CA ASP A 249 14.87 -18.53 3.05
C ASP A 249 13.54 -17.90 3.46
N LEU A 250 13.44 -17.62 4.76
CA LEU A 250 12.44 -16.81 5.42
C LEU A 250 13.17 -15.61 6.06
N ALA A 251 13.13 -14.46 5.43
CA ALA A 251 13.68 -13.22 5.98
C ALA A 251 12.63 -12.50 6.84
N VAL A 252 13.04 -11.99 7.99
CA VAL A 252 12.17 -11.36 8.99
C VAL A 252 12.78 -10.07 9.50
N VAL A 253 12.05 -8.98 9.42
CA VAL A 253 12.43 -7.71 10.04
C VAL A 253 12.23 -7.79 11.54
N ASP A 254 13.31 -7.77 12.28
CA ASP A 254 13.37 -7.72 13.74
C ASP A 254 13.54 -6.24 14.17
N ALA A 255 12.42 -5.50 14.14
CA ALA A 255 12.42 -4.05 14.02
C ALA A 255 13.11 -3.33 15.19
N MET A 256 12.93 -3.77 16.42
CA MET A 256 13.52 -3.15 17.60
C MET A 256 14.88 -3.74 18.00
N ASN A 257 15.34 -4.75 17.27
CA ASN A 257 16.73 -5.21 17.29
C ASN A 257 17.52 -4.68 16.08
N PHE A 258 16.90 -3.82 15.25
CA PHE A 258 17.52 -3.08 14.15
C PHE A 258 18.21 -3.99 13.12
N ARG A 259 17.60 -5.14 12.81
CA ARG A 259 18.18 -6.15 11.91
C ARG A 259 17.11 -6.86 11.08
N VAL A 260 17.56 -7.57 10.08
CA VAL A 260 16.81 -8.62 9.39
C VAL A 260 17.43 -9.94 9.76
N GLN A 261 16.64 -10.89 10.27
CA GLN A 261 17.08 -12.25 10.52
C GLN A 261 16.59 -13.17 9.38
N VAL A 262 17.43 -14.09 8.97
CA VAL A 262 17.14 -15.07 7.93
C VAL A 262 17.11 -16.47 8.55
N PHE A 263 16.06 -17.19 8.27
CA PHE A 263 15.80 -18.55 8.70
C PHE A 263 15.63 -19.45 7.48
N ASP A 264 15.80 -20.76 7.64
CA ASP A 264 15.26 -21.69 6.67
C ASP A 264 13.72 -21.83 6.82
N ARG A 265 13.09 -22.58 5.90
CA ARG A 265 11.65 -22.81 5.91
C ARG A 265 11.17 -23.61 7.13
N SER A 266 12.08 -24.30 7.85
CA SER A 266 11.79 -25.01 9.09
C SER A 266 11.81 -24.10 10.32
N GLY A 267 12.30 -22.85 10.16
CA GLY A 267 12.46 -21.88 11.25
C GLY A 267 13.80 -21.96 11.98
N THR A 268 14.78 -22.66 11.41
CA THR A 268 16.15 -22.67 11.93
C THR A 268 16.86 -21.39 11.52
N PHE A 269 17.43 -20.65 12.48
CA PHE A 269 18.21 -19.43 12.22
C PHE A 269 19.42 -19.74 11.32
N ARG A 270 19.67 -18.89 10.33
CA ARG A 270 20.83 -18.97 9.44
C ARG A 270 21.82 -17.84 9.69
N TYR A 271 21.38 -16.59 9.54
CA TYR A 271 22.19 -15.39 9.73
C TYR A 271 21.34 -14.16 9.97
N ALA A 272 21.97 -13.06 10.34
CA ALA A 272 21.33 -11.76 10.48
C ALA A 272 22.12 -10.67 9.75
N ILE A 273 21.40 -9.67 9.23
CA ILE A 273 21.95 -8.51 8.53
C ILE A 273 21.47 -7.25 9.25
N GLY A 274 22.41 -6.31 9.46
CA GLY A 274 22.15 -5.06 10.14
C GLY A 274 22.45 -5.09 11.62
N GLN A 275 22.66 -3.90 12.15
CA GLN A 275 22.90 -3.63 13.57
C GLN A 275 22.46 -2.20 13.89
N PRO A 276 22.20 -1.86 15.17
CA PRO A 276 21.77 -0.54 15.56
C PRO A 276 22.86 0.51 15.36
N GLY A 277 22.51 1.66 14.79
CA GLY A 277 23.40 2.80 14.69
C GLY A 277 23.21 3.64 13.44
N ASP A 278 24.17 4.53 13.19
CA ASP A 278 24.21 5.50 12.09
C ASP A 278 25.37 5.25 11.10
N GLY A 279 26.12 4.18 11.29
CA GLY A 279 27.19 3.76 10.37
C GLY A 279 26.65 3.19 9.06
N THR A 280 27.54 3.07 8.08
CA THR A 280 27.22 2.49 6.78
C THR A 280 26.74 1.03 6.93
N GLY A 281 25.58 0.70 6.37
CA GLY A 281 24.97 -0.62 6.51
C GLY A 281 24.30 -0.88 7.84
N TRP A 282 24.26 0.10 8.76
CA TRP A 282 23.51 -0.01 10.00
C TRP A 282 22.05 0.38 9.77
N MET A 283 21.15 -0.09 10.64
CA MET A 283 19.72 0.15 10.51
C MET A 283 19.21 0.93 11.70
N PHE A 284 18.32 1.88 11.45
CA PHE A 284 17.68 2.61 12.54
C PHE A 284 16.20 2.26 12.69
N ARG A 285 15.50 2.08 11.56
CA ARG A 285 14.09 1.68 11.56
C ARG A 285 13.76 0.80 10.36
N PRO A 286 14.29 -0.44 10.32
CA PRO A 286 13.98 -1.35 9.22
C PRO A 286 12.49 -1.64 9.15
N LYS A 287 11.95 -1.67 7.92
CA LYS A 287 10.52 -1.81 7.62
C LYS A 287 10.28 -2.86 6.56
N GLY A 288 10.06 -2.44 5.31
CA GLY A 288 9.83 -3.32 4.17
C GLY A 288 11.12 -3.99 3.72
N ILE A 289 11.03 -5.22 3.27
CA ILE A 289 12.13 -5.99 2.69
C ILE A 289 11.70 -6.65 1.38
N GLY A 290 12.66 -6.91 0.49
CA GLY A 290 12.48 -7.63 -0.75
C GLY A 290 13.80 -8.17 -1.27
N PHE A 291 13.73 -9.06 -2.27
CA PHE A 291 14.90 -9.63 -2.93
C PHE A 291 14.78 -9.43 -4.43
N ASP A 292 15.88 -9.08 -5.09
CA ASP A 292 15.98 -9.05 -6.54
C ASP A 292 16.38 -10.42 -7.11
N SER A 293 16.47 -10.50 -8.44
CA SER A 293 16.83 -11.74 -9.15
C SER A 293 18.28 -12.21 -8.88
N GLU A 294 19.15 -11.33 -8.36
CA GLU A 294 20.53 -11.64 -7.96
C GLU A 294 20.63 -11.98 -6.45
N SER A 295 19.49 -12.17 -5.76
CA SER A 295 19.37 -12.48 -4.32
C SER A 295 19.91 -11.37 -3.40
N HIS A 296 19.99 -10.12 -3.88
CA HIS A 296 20.30 -9.00 -3.01
C HIS A 296 19.10 -8.67 -2.11
N LEU A 297 19.37 -8.45 -0.83
CA LEU A 297 18.36 -8.03 0.14
C LEU A 297 18.20 -6.51 0.15
N TYR A 298 17.04 -6.04 -0.17
CA TYR A 298 16.64 -4.64 -0.06
C TYR A 298 15.91 -4.41 1.27
N VAL A 299 16.33 -3.39 2.01
CA VAL A 299 15.74 -3.03 3.30
C VAL A 299 15.39 -1.55 3.32
N VAL A 300 14.12 -1.25 3.52
CA VAL A 300 13.65 0.13 3.75
C VAL A 300 14.05 0.55 5.15
N ASP A 301 14.80 1.64 5.27
CA ASP A 301 14.97 2.34 6.55
C ASP A 301 14.01 3.53 6.64
N GLY A 302 12.94 3.35 7.41
CA GLY A 302 11.87 4.32 7.51
C GLY A 302 12.28 5.65 8.15
N LEU A 303 13.31 5.67 8.99
CA LEU A 303 13.76 6.92 9.62
C LEU A 303 14.75 7.67 8.75
N TRP A 304 15.65 6.97 8.08
CA TRP A 304 16.61 7.56 7.15
C TRP A 304 15.95 7.97 5.84
N GLY A 305 14.77 7.39 5.50
CA GLY A 305 14.07 7.67 4.26
C GLY A 305 14.82 7.13 3.04
N LEU A 306 15.45 5.97 3.15
CA LEU A 306 16.22 5.35 2.08
C LEU A 306 16.00 3.83 2.05
N VAL A 307 16.47 3.20 0.99
CA VAL A 307 16.56 1.75 0.83
C VAL A 307 18.02 1.36 0.80
N GLN A 308 18.42 0.43 1.65
CA GLN A 308 19.75 -0.17 1.69
C GLN A 308 19.72 -1.52 0.99
N VAL A 309 20.76 -1.85 0.23
CA VAL A 309 20.85 -3.08 -0.55
C VAL A 309 22.10 -3.85 -0.13
N PHE A 310 21.90 -5.10 0.28
CA PHE A 310 22.93 -5.97 0.82
C PHE A 310 23.09 -7.23 -0.04
N ASN A 311 24.30 -7.75 -0.10
CA ASN A 311 24.55 -9.08 -0.64
C ASN A 311 24.24 -10.18 0.41
N GLU A 312 24.33 -11.44 0.01
CA GLU A 312 24.08 -12.60 0.87
C GLU A 312 25.05 -12.68 2.09
N GLN A 313 26.21 -12.05 2.00
CA GLN A 313 27.17 -11.95 3.10
C GLN A 313 26.85 -10.83 4.09
N GLY A 314 25.76 -10.08 3.87
CA GLY A 314 25.35 -8.95 4.70
C GLY A 314 26.18 -7.68 4.50
N GLN A 315 26.96 -7.59 3.42
CA GLN A 315 27.71 -6.39 3.08
C GLN A 315 26.80 -5.41 2.33
N LEU A 316 26.82 -4.14 2.72
CA LEU A 316 26.11 -3.09 2.00
C LEU A 316 26.75 -2.90 0.62
N LEU A 317 25.94 -3.05 -0.43
CA LEU A 317 26.36 -2.81 -1.81
C LEU A 317 26.19 -1.34 -2.17
N TYR A 318 24.98 -0.82 -1.95
CA TYR A 318 24.60 0.57 -2.20
C TYR A 318 23.31 0.93 -1.44
N SER A 319 22.96 2.19 -1.48
CA SER A 319 21.66 2.68 -1.02
C SER A 319 21.14 3.72 -1.99
N PHE A 320 19.82 3.86 -2.03
CA PHE A 320 19.16 4.89 -2.80
C PHE A 320 18.02 5.51 -2.01
N GLY A 321 17.59 6.69 -2.45
CA GLY A 321 16.61 7.45 -1.73
C GLY A 321 17.21 8.59 -0.92
N GLY A 322 16.43 9.11 0.01
CA GLY A 322 16.74 10.24 0.88
C GLY A 322 15.46 10.92 1.34
N LYS A 323 15.54 11.73 2.38
CA LYS A 323 14.35 12.44 2.91
C LYS A 323 13.86 13.50 1.94
N GLY A 324 12.57 13.50 1.62
CA GLY A 324 11.94 14.53 0.81
C GLY A 324 10.67 14.11 0.09
N THR A 325 10.25 14.90 -0.91
CA THR A 325 9.00 14.73 -1.67
C THR A 325 9.23 14.54 -3.17
N GLY A 326 10.48 14.68 -3.64
CA GLY A 326 10.85 14.49 -5.05
C GLY A 326 10.82 13.03 -5.49
N ALA A 327 11.22 12.76 -6.75
CA ALA A 327 11.54 11.42 -7.20
C ALA A 327 12.73 10.89 -6.37
N GLU A 328 12.72 9.59 -6.07
CA GLU A 328 13.72 8.93 -5.19
C GLU A 328 13.82 9.50 -3.78
N GLN A 329 12.98 10.44 -3.39
CA GLN A 329 12.93 10.93 -2.02
C GLN A 329 11.72 10.33 -1.31
N PHE A 330 11.91 9.99 -0.04
CA PHE A 330 10.89 9.33 0.76
C PHE A 330 10.63 10.06 2.08
N GLN A 331 9.40 9.97 2.55
CA GLN A 331 9.02 10.37 3.91
C GLN A 331 8.39 9.19 4.63
N LEU A 332 9.06 8.68 5.66
CA LEU A 332 8.65 7.51 6.42
C LEU A 332 8.22 6.34 5.52
N PRO A 333 9.08 5.89 4.59
CA PRO A 333 8.76 4.75 3.74
C PRO A 333 8.52 3.50 4.60
N THR A 334 7.65 2.61 4.11
CA THR A 334 7.22 1.43 4.86
C THR A 334 7.41 0.14 4.08
N GLY A 335 6.46 -0.26 3.24
CA GLY A 335 6.50 -1.50 2.50
C GLY A 335 7.45 -1.46 1.30
N LEU A 336 7.99 -2.61 0.95
CA LEU A 336 8.78 -2.82 -0.25
C LEU A 336 8.43 -4.18 -0.85
N GLN A 337 8.33 -4.23 -2.18
CA GLN A 337 8.18 -5.45 -2.97
C GLN A 337 9.07 -5.34 -4.20
N ILE A 338 9.64 -6.46 -4.60
CA ILE A 338 10.33 -6.61 -5.90
C ILE A 338 9.59 -7.71 -6.67
N ASP A 339 9.21 -7.45 -7.90
CA ASP A 339 8.55 -8.42 -8.76
C ASP A 339 9.55 -9.30 -9.54
N GLU A 340 9.05 -10.27 -10.28
CA GLU A 340 9.86 -11.21 -11.09
C GLU A 340 10.64 -10.54 -12.24
N HIS A 341 10.37 -9.26 -12.50
CA HIS A 341 11.05 -8.46 -13.52
C HIS A 341 11.98 -7.40 -12.88
N ASP A 342 12.35 -7.57 -11.62
CA ASP A 342 13.18 -6.64 -10.85
C ASP A 342 12.63 -5.20 -10.76
N ARG A 343 11.30 -5.03 -10.87
CA ARG A 343 10.67 -3.77 -10.50
C ARG A 343 10.50 -3.70 -9.00
N ILE A 344 10.99 -2.61 -8.45
CA ILE A 344 11.01 -2.33 -7.02
C ILE A 344 9.90 -1.33 -6.70
N TYR A 345 8.95 -1.73 -5.89
CA TYR A 345 7.83 -0.92 -5.42
C TYR A 345 8.11 -0.50 -3.99
N VAL A 346 8.24 0.80 -3.74
CA VAL A 346 8.47 1.36 -2.39
C VAL A 346 7.26 2.19 -1.97
N VAL A 347 6.67 1.82 -0.85
CA VAL A 347 5.57 2.60 -0.24
C VAL A 347 6.14 3.80 0.49
N ASP A 348 5.94 4.97 -0.08
CA ASP A 348 6.32 6.27 0.48
C ASP A 348 5.14 6.82 1.30
N SER A 349 4.98 6.28 2.52
CA SER A 349 3.76 6.33 3.30
C SER A 349 3.32 7.75 3.62
N PHE A 350 4.22 8.61 4.07
CA PHE A 350 3.88 9.98 4.46
C PHE A 350 3.62 10.89 3.27
N ASN A 351 4.26 10.59 2.12
CA ASN A 351 3.95 11.24 0.84
C ASN A 351 2.71 10.63 0.14
N ARG A 352 2.09 9.61 0.72
CA ARG A 352 0.85 8.97 0.25
C ARG A 352 0.94 8.45 -1.18
N ARG A 353 2.05 7.81 -1.51
CA ARG A 353 2.32 7.29 -2.86
C ARG A 353 3.08 5.97 -2.82
N VAL A 354 3.13 5.30 -3.95
CA VAL A 354 4.09 4.24 -4.24
C VAL A 354 5.05 4.77 -5.30
N GLN A 355 6.34 4.57 -5.12
CA GLN A 355 7.36 4.84 -6.11
C GLN A 355 7.83 3.53 -6.71
N VAL A 356 8.02 3.50 -8.02
CA VAL A 356 8.44 2.32 -8.79
C VAL A 356 9.80 2.61 -9.41
N PHE A 357 10.72 1.67 -9.19
CA PHE A 357 12.05 1.67 -9.76
C PHE A 357 12.25 0.37 -10.54
N HIS A 358 13.23 0.34 -11.41
CA HIS A 358 13.62 -0.87 -12.12
C HIS A 358 15.13 -1.10 -11.94
N TYR A 359 15.47 -2.27 -11.46
CA TYR A 359 16.85 -2.72 -11.37
C TYR A 359 17.21 -3.53 -12.62
N TYR A 360 18.30 -3.15 -13.25
CA TYR A 360 18.90 -3.86 -14.37
C TYR A 360 20.16 -4.56 -13.89
N GLY A 361 20.07 -5.86 -13.65
CA GLY A 361 21.18 -6.69 -13.19
C GLY A 361 22.17 -7.08 -14.29
N LEU A 362 23.18 -7.86 -13.93
CA LEU A 362 24.27 -8.28 -14.86
C LEU A 362 23.77 -9.04 -16.08
N ALA A 363 22.79 -9.91 -15.93
CA ALA A 363 22.22 -10.68 -17.04
C ALA A 363 21.56 -9.78 -18.08
N GLN A 364 20.86 -8.74 -17.66
CA GLN A 364 20.20 -7.77 -18.52
C GLN A 364 21.18 -6.78 -19.15
N ALA A 365 22.26 -6.43 -18.44
CA ALA A 365 23.33 -5.59 -18.95
C ALA A 365 24.11 -6.27 -20.08
N ALA A 366 24.33 -7.60 -19.98
CA ALA A 366 25.04 -8.38 -20.99
C ALA A 366 24.25 -8.57 -22.28
N ASP A 367 22.91 -8.54 -22.22
CA ASP A 367 22.04 -8.80 -23.39
C ASP A 367 21.86 -7.57 -24.30
N GLY A 368 22.44 -6.42 -23.94
CA GLY A 368 22.54 -5.21 -24.77
C GLY A 368 21.20 -4.66 -25.29
N ARG A 369 20.11 -5.12 -24.75
CA ARG A 369 18.76 -4.67 -25.12
C ARG A 369 18.46 -3.35 -24.45
N GLN A 370 18.92 -2.27 -25.06
CA GLN A 370 18.24 -0.99 -24.90
C GLN A 370 16.82 -1.17 -25.44
N GLN A 371 15.86 -1.28 -24.55
CA GLN A 371 14.48 -1.10 -24.94
C GLN A 371 14.15 0.40 -24.97
N PRO A 372 13.30 0.83 -25.93
CA PRO A 372 13.06 2.21 -26.32
C PRO A 372 12.37 3.06 -25.24
#